data_2e6d287cfb94c6ef3c5b74fbfcd866dc
#
_entry.id   2e6d287cfb94c6ef3c5b74fbfcd866dc
#
_cell.length_a   1.000
_cell.length_b   1.000
_cell.length_c   1.000
_cell.angle_alpha   90.00
_cell.angle_beta   90.00
_cell.angle_gamma   90.00
#
_symmetry.space_group_name_H-M   'P 1'
#
loop_
_entity.id
_entity.type
_entity.pdbx_description
1 polymer ?
#
loop_
_entity_poly.entity_id
_entity_poly.type
_entity_poly.pdbx_seq_one_letter_code
_entity_poly.pdbx_strand_id
1 'polypeptide(L)'
;MVNLQEIIIFLVMRTFIKGASILGVLLLLFMSCSGAKVYNSNDMLAVTSNQKKVAILPPKVSMLEGKYTGRFDQSKEQESANFQKEMYAWFLKRFSQNNVGQEIQDIETTNTKLKRAGYPEKELTKSEICAILGVDAVVSSNYVMTKPMPQGVAVAASVLLDYEGTTNEITADMNIYDKKTDKIFWNYSNKYSGGWRSNHSDIVENLLRNASKKMPYGAKK
;
A
#
# COMPACT_ATOMS: atom_id res chain seq x y z
N MET A 1 -13.02 -54.59 39.18
CA MET A 1 -11.71 -54.52 38.50
C MET A 1 -11.86 -53.58 37.31
N VAL A 2 -11.22 -52.43 37.36
CA VAL A 2 -11.23 -51.51 36.21
C VAL A 2 -10.38 -52.11 35.10
N ASN A 3 -10.91 -52.22 33.90
CA ASN A 3 -10.24 -52.88 32.78
C ASN A 3 -9.05 -52.04 32.33
N LEU A 4 -7.86 -52.60 32.29
CA LEU A 4 -6.62 -51.95 31.91
C LEU A 4 -6.71 -51.25 30.51
N GLN A 5 -7.52 -51.82 29.61
CA GLN A 5 -7.78 -51.24 28.30
C GLN A 5 -8.54 -49.90 28.40
N GLU A 6 -9.48 -49.72 29.29
CA GLU A 6 -10.20 -48.45 29.45
C GLU A 6 -9.31 -47.34 29.99
N ILE A 7 -8.36 -47.69 30.90
CA ILE A 7 -7.40 -46.73 31.42
C ILE A 7 -6.43 -46.24 30.33
N ILE A 8 -5.97 -47.13 29.47
CA ILE A 8 -5.07 -46.79 28.34
C ILE A 8 -5.80 -45.88 27.33
N ILE A 9 -7.04 -46.22 26.96
CA ILE A 9 -7.85 -45.40 26.03
C ILE A 9 -8.08 -44.00 26.61
N PHE A 10 -8.40 -43.88 27.90
CA PHE A 10 -8.62 -42.61 28.57
C PHE A 10 -7.35 -41.76 28.63
N LEU A 11 -6.19 -42.32 28.88
CA LEU A 11 -4.90 -41.63 28.86
C LEU A 11 -4.51 -41.16 27.46
N VAL A 12 -4.71 -41.96 26.43
CA VAL A 12 -4.44 -41.60 25.04
C VAL A 12 -5.36 -40.48 24.57
N MET A 13 -6.65 -40.54 24.87
CA MET A 13 -7.59 -39.44 24.54
C MET A 13 -7.22 -38.13 25.24
N ARG A 14 -6.82 -38.20 26.51
CA ARG A 14 -6.46 -37.04 27.29
C ARG A 14 -5.18 -36.33 26.76
N THR A 15 -4.22 -37.10 26.22
CA THR A 15 -3.00 -36.57 25.57
C THR A 15 -3.32 -35.97 24.20
N PHE A 16 -4.22 -36.59 23.42
CA PHE A 16 -4.69 -36.07 22.14
C PHE A 16 -5.42 -34.73 22.29
N ILE A 17 -6.32 -34.59 23.27
CA ILE A 17 -7.07 -33.36 23.53
C ILE A 17 -6.14 -32.23 23.95
N LYS A 18 -5.14 -32.52 24.77
CA LYS A 18 -4.12 -31.51 25.16
C LYS A 18 -3.27 -31.05 23.97
N GLY A 19 -2.85 -31.98 23.12
CA GLY A 19 -2.09 -31.69 21.90
C GLY A 19 -2.88 -30.84 20.90
N ALA A 20 -4.17 -31.18 20.68
CA ALA A 20 -5.05 -30.40 19.81
C ALA A 20 -5.32 -28.98 20.33
N SER A 21 -5.45 -28.81 21.65
CA SER A 21 -5.64 -27.49 22.27
C SER A 21 -4.39 -26.60 22.14
N ILE A 22 -3.19 -27.16 22.30
CA ILE A 22 -1.93 -26.43 22.15
C ILE A 22 -1.73 -26.03 20.68
N LEU A 23 -2.02 -26.90 19.73
CA LEU A 23 -1.95 -26.62 18.30
C LEU A 23 -2.94 -25.53 17.87
N GLY A 24 -4.17 -25.55 18.43
CA GLY A 24 -5.18 -24.52 18.18
C GLY A 24 -4.78 -23.13 18.69
N VAL A 25 -4.18 -23.07 19.89
CA VAL A 25 -3.67 -21.79 20.44
C VAL A 25 -2.46 -21.29 19.65
N LEU A 26 -1.58 -22.19 19.18
CA LEU A 26 -0.42 -21.81 18.35
C LEU A 26 -0.86 -21.23 17.00
N LEU A 27 -1.90 -21.78 16.38
CA LEU A 27 -2.47 -21.28 15.12
C LEU A 27 -3.07 -19.85 15.26
N LEU A 28 -3.63 -19.51 16.42
CA LEU A 28 -4.19 -18.18 16.69
C LEU A 28 -3.11 -17.08 16.83
N LEU A 29 -1.89 -17.45 17.19
CA LEU A 29 -0.78 -16.49 17.35
C LEU A 29 -0.21 -16.00 16.00
N PHE A 30 -0.46 -16.70 14.89
CA PHE A 30 0.01 -16.29 13.55
C PHE A 30 -0.91 -15.31 12.82
N MET A 31 -2.04 -14.88 13.42
CA MET A 31 -2.93 -13.89 12.82
C MET A 31 -2.52 -12.43 13.07
N SER A 32 -1.28 -12.14 13.44
CA SER A 32 -0.75 -10.78 13.48
C SER A 32 -0.46 -10.28 12.06
N CYS A 33 -1.50 -10.10 11.25
CA CYS A 33 -1.40 -9.42 9.98
C CYS A 33 -1.36 -7.91 10.27
N SER A 34 -0.22 -7.25 10.08
CA SER A 34 -0.15 -5.79 10.06
C SER A 34 -0.88 -5.30 8.79
N GLY A 35 -2.19 -5.20 8.89
CA GLY A 35 -3.04 -4.79 7.79
C GLY A 35 -2.84 -3.30 7.46
N ALA A 36 -3.06 -2.93 6.19
CA ALA A 36 -3.11 -1.54 5.79
C ALA A 36 -4.12 -0.76 6.63
N LYS A 37 -3.75 0.44 7.05
CA LYS A 37 -4.68 1.38 7.69
C LYS A 37 -5.46 2.08 6.60
N VAL A 38 -6.78 2.01 6.66
CA VAL A 38 -7.67 2.66 5.69
C VAL A 38 -8.65 3.54 6.43
N TYR A 39 -8.72 4.79 6.03
CA TYR A 39 -9.74 5.74 6.48
C TYR A 39 -10.73 6.00 5.36
N ASN A 40 -12.01 5.97 5.68
CA ASN A 40 -13.11 6.38 4.82
C ASN A 40 -13.96 7.37 5.59
N SER A 41 -14.31 8.50 4.97
CA SER A 41 -15.29 9.42 5.58
C SER A 41 -16.69 8.79 5.55
N ASN A 42 -17.55 9.18 6.47
CA ASN A 42 -18.91 8.64 6.56
C ASN A 42 -19.75 8.95 5.31
N ASP A 43 -19.43 10.01 4.60
CA ASP A 43 -20.10 10.47 3.38
C ASP A 43 -19.40 10.02 2.08
N MET A 44 -18.44 9.10 2.17
CA MET A 44 -17.59 8.64 1.06
C MET A 44 -18.39 8.27 -0.20
N LEU A 45 -19.47 7.53 -0.07
CA LEU A 45 -20.30 7.11 -1.23
C LEU A 45 -21.00 8.30 -1.89
N ALA A 46 -21.50 9.25 -1.11
CA ALA A 46 -22.13 10.46 -1.63
C ALA A 46 -21.09 11.37 -2.30
N VAL A 47 -19.88 11.47 -1.74
CA VAL A 47 -18.77 12.23 -2.34
C VAL A 47 -18.37 11.62 -3.68
N THR A 48 -18.09 10.32 -3.72
CA THR A 48 -17.64 9.65 -4.94
C THR A 48 -18.69 9.67 -6.06
N SER A 49 -19.99 9.52 -5.73
CA SER A 49 -21.06 9.56 -6.72
C SER A 49 -21.23 10.92 -7.43
N ASN A 50 -20.77 11.99 -6.81
CA ASN A 50 -20.82 13.35 -7.39
C ASN A 50 -19.59 13.69 -8.25
N GLN A 51 -18.53 12.90 -8.18
CA GLN A 51 -17.30 13.12 -8.95
C GLN A 51 -17.44 12.55 -10.35
N LYS A 52 -16.89 13.26 -11.33
CA LYS A 52 -16.83 12.84 -12.74
C LYS A 52 -15.41 12.57 -13.18
N LYS A 53 -14.46 13.37 -12.70
CA LYS A 53 -13.06 13.31 -13.15
C LYS A 53 -12.10 13.39 -11.98
N VAL A 54 -11.10 12.50 -12.01
CA VAL A 54 -10.08 12.36 -10.96
C VAL A 54 -8.69 12.46 -11.59
N ALA A 55 -7.73 13.11 -10.94
CA ALA A 55 -6.34 13.12 -11.38
C ALA A 55 -5.43 12.48 -10.34
N ILE A 56 -4.37 11.83 -10.81
CA ILE A 56 -3.30 11.28 -9.97
C ILE A 56 -2.10 12.23 -10.05
N LEU A 57 -1.77 12.85 -8.92
CA LEU A 57 -0.63 13.76 -8.83
C LEU A 57 0.70 12.99 -8.85
N PRO A 58 1.80 13.62 -9.32
CA PRO A 58 3.14 13.07 -9.13
C PRO A 58 3.37 12.82 -7.63
N PRO A 59 3.72 11.59 -7.24
CA PRO A 59 4.00 11.26 -5.85
C PRO A 59 5.21 12.01 -5.29
N LYS A 60 5.16 12.35 -4.01
CA LYS A 60 6.36 12.77 -3.28
C LYS A 60 7.14 11.53 -2.88
N VAL A 61 8.41 11.45 -3.27
CA VAL A 61 9.30 10.33 -2.93
C VAL A 61 10.42 10.83 -2.03
N SER A 62 10.57 10.18 -0.88
CA SER A 62 11.68 10.39 0.04
C SER A 62 12.49 9.11 0.13
N MET A 63 13.80 9.23 -0.01
CA MET A 63 14.74 8.11 0.14
C MET A 63 15.51 8.32 1.43
N LEU A 64 15.34 7.41 2.38
CA LEU A 64 16.09 7.41 3.63
C LEU A 64 17.24 6.41 3.50
N GLU A 65 18.46 6.92 3.50
CA GLU A 65 19.65 6.09 3.59
C GLU A 65 19.74 5.55 5.01
N GLY A 66 19.71 4.23 5.17
CA GLY A 66 20.06 3.58 6.43
C GLY A 66 21.57 3.75 6.70
N LYS A 67 22.04 3.26 7.84
CA LYS A 67 23.45 3.28 8.29
C LYS A 67 24.45 2.72 7.25
N TYR A 68 23.95 2.13 6.19
CA TYR A 68 24.67 1.52 5.08
C TYR A 68 24.25 2.19 3.78
N THR A 69 25.11 3.06 3.30
CA THR A 69 24.98 3.81 2.05
C THR A 69 24.97 2.88 0.83
N GLY A 70 23.82 2.34 0.49
CA GLY A 70 23.58 1.79 -0.83
C GLY A 70 23.05 2.93 -1.72
N ARG A 71 23.73 3.29 -2.80
CA ARG A 71 23.21 4.25 -3.78
C ARG A 71 21.86 3.78 -4.28
N PHE A 72 20.83 4.60 -4.10
CA PHE A 72 19.66 4.51 -4.95
C PHE A 72 20.09 5.05 -6.32
N ASP A 73 20.22 4.15 -7.28
CA ASP A 73 20.71 4.49 -8.63
C ASP A 73 19.70 5.30 -9.45
N GLN A 74 18.50 5.49 -8.94
CA GLN A 74 17.43 6.24 -9.60
C GLN A 74 17.18 7.56 -8.88
N SER A 75 16.97 8.63 -9.64
CA SER A 75 16.58 9.91 -9.08
C SER A 75 15.18 9.85 -8.46
N LYS A 76 14.91 10.71 -7.47
CA LYS A 76 13.57 10.81 -6.83
C LYS A 76 12.48 11.13 -7.86
N GLU A 77 12.81 11.90 -8.87
CA GLU A 77 11.92 12.28 -9.97
C GLU A 77 11.56 11.07 -10.82
N GLN A 78 12.54 10.20 -11.12
CA GLN A 78 12.30 8.97 -11.88
C GLN A 78 11.40 8.02 -11.10
N GLU A 79 11.65 7.84 -9.80
CA GLU A 79 10.80 7.03 -8.94
C GLU A 79 9.38 7.60 -8.82
N SER A 80 9.24 8.92 -8.66
CA SER A 80 7.94 9.58 -8.66
C SER A 80 7.15 9.29 -9.94
N ALA A 81 7.82 9.39 -11.10
CA ALA A 81 7.20 9.10 -12.39
C ALA A 81 6.79 7.61 -12.52
N ASN A 82 7.64 6.69 -12.04
CA ASN A 82 7.35 5.26 -12.05
C ASN A 82 6.13 4.95 -11.16
N PHE A 83 6.11 5.43 -9.93
CA PHE A 83 4.97 5.27 -9.03
C PHE A 83 3.68 5.85 -9.61
N GLN A 84 3.73 7.03 -10.23
CA GLN A 84 2.55 7.63 -10.84
C GLN A 84 1.98 6.76 -11.97
N LYS A 85 2.84 6.21 -12.84
CA LYS A 85 2.44 5.32 -13.94
C LYS A 85 1.80 4.04 -13.40
N GLU A 86 2.42 3.41 -12.41
CA GLU A 86 1.88 2.20 -11.78
C GLU A 86 0.53 2.46 -11.09
N MET A 87 0.40 3.56 -10.35
CA MET A 87 -0.88 3.97 -9.75
C MET A 87 -1.96 4.14 -10.82
N TYR A 88 -1.65 4.83 -11.91
CA TYR A 88 -2.57 5.06 -13.01
C TYR A 88 -3.04 3.74 -13.62
N ALA A 89 -2.12 2.81 -13.91
CA ALA A 89 -2.44 1.50 -14.46
C ALA A 89 -3.36 0.69 -13.53
N TRP A 90 -3.06 0.66 -12.23
CA TRP A 90 -3.88 -0.05 -11.25
C TRP A 90 -5.24 0.59 -11.04
N PHE A 91 -5.34 1.91 -11.06
CA PHE A 91 -6.61 2.63 -10.93
C PHE A 91 -7.48 2.41 -12.16
N LEU A 92 -6.92 2.53 -13.37
CA LEU A 92 -7.64 2.21 -14.62
C LEU A 92 -8.17 0.78 -14.60
N LYS A 93 -7.34 -0.19 -14.19
CA LYS A 93 -7.76 -1.58 -14.06
C LYS A 93 -8.94 -1.73 -13.10
N ARG A 94 -8.92 -1.04 -11.94
CA ARG A 94 -10.03 -1.09 -10.97
C ARG A 94 -11.27 -0.39 -11.47
N PHE A 95 -11.14 0.74 -12.12
CA PHE A 95 -12.28 1.45 -12.72
C PHE A 95 -12.97 0.58 -13.75
N SER A 96 -12.20 -0.05 -14.64
CA SER A 96 -12.74 -1.01 -15.62
C SER A 96 -13.42 -2.21 -14.96
N GLN A 97 -12.77 -2.85 -13.98
CA GLN A 97 -13.31 -4.04 -13.29
C GLN A 97 -14.58 -3.76 -12.49
N ASN A 98 -14.69 -2.57 -11.92
CA ASN A 98 -15.81 -2.17 -11.07
C ASN A 98 -16.90 -1.40 -11.84
N ASN A 99 -16.76 -1.24 -13.15
CA ASN A 99 -17.65 -0.44 -13.99
C ASN A 99 -17.89 0.96 -13.41
N VAL A 100 -16.79 1.65 -13.06
CA VAL A 100 -16.78 2.97 -12.42
C VAL A 100 -17.06 4.03 -13.48
N GLY A 101 -18.02 4.92 -13.21
CA GLY A 101 -18.40 5.99 -14.14
C GLY A 101 -17.48 7.21 -14.17
N GLN A 102 -16.51 7.30 -13.26
CA GLN A 102 -15.55 8.39 -13.21
C GLN A 102 -14.44 8.20 -14.25
N GLU A 103 -13.95 9.32 -14.78
CA GLU A 103 -12.79 9.37 -15.68
C GLU A 103 -11.52 9.64 -14.87
N ILE A 104 -10.42 8.96 -15.20
CA ILE A 104 -9.10 9.32 -14.69
C ILE A 104 -8.40 10.16 -15.75
N GLN A 105 -7.98 11.39 -15.37
CA GLN A 105 -7.19 12.25 -16.26
C GLN A 105 -5.85 11.59 -16.54
N ASP A 106 -5.42 11.60 -17.80
CA ASP A 106 -4.13 11.04 -18.20
C ASP A 106 -2.96 11.78 -17.54
N ILE A 107 -1.85 11.05 -17.39
CA ILE A 107 -0.67 11.54 -16.67
C ILE A 107 -0.02 12.71 -17.38
N GLU A 108 0.07 12.67 -18.70
CA GLU A 108 0.75 13.70 -19.48
C GLU A 108 0.00 15.03 -19.38
N THR A 109 -1.31 15.01 -19.54
CA THR A 109 -2.18 16.18 -19.35
C THR A 109 -2.05 16.70 -17.92
N THR A 110 -2.10 15.83 -16.92
CA THR A 110 -1.96 16.20 -15.50
C THR A 110 -0.62 16.89 -15.25
N ASN A 111 0.48 16.26 -15.64
CA ASN A 111 1.83 16.78 -15.38
C ASN A 111 2.13 18.06 -16.17
N THR A 112 1.65 18.15 -17.41
CA THR A 112 1.80 19.37 -18.22
C THR A 112 1.07 20.56 -17.62
N LYS A 113 -0.16 20.38 -17.16
CA LYS A 113 -0.92 21.46 -16.49
C LYS A 113 -0.26 21.88 -15.19
N LEU A 114 0.19 20.92 -14.37
CA LEU A 114 0.88 21.20 -13.11
C LEU A 114 2.18 21.98 -13.35
N LYS A 115 3.01 21.54 -14.30
CA LYS A 115 4.25 22.21 -14.66
C LYS A 115 4.03 23.66 -15.13
N ARG A 116 3.01 23.89 -15.97
CA ARG A 116 2.63 25.23 -16.42
C ARG A 116 2.18 26.14 -15.27
N ALA A 117 1.63 25.57 -14.20
CA ALA A 117 1.22 26.28 -12.99
C ALA A 117 2.38 26.50 -11.99
N GLY A 118 3.58 25.98 -12.28
CA GLY A 118 4.79 26.10 -11.45
C GLY A 118 4.89 25.05 -10.33
N TYR A 119 4.10 23.98 -10.38
CA TYR A 119 4.19 22.88 -9.44
C TYR A 119 5.40 21.96 -9.79
N PRO A 120 6.19 21.45 -8.83
CA PRO A 120 5.98 21.52 -7.37
C PRO A 120 6.63 22.72 -6.67
N GLU A 121 7.39 23.59 -7.35
CA GLU A 121 8.15 24.69 -6.77
C GLU A 121 7.23 25.74 -6.13
N LYS A 122 6.08 25.98 -6.78
CA LYS A 122 5.03 26.81 -6.21
C LYS A 122 4.15 25.96 -5.31
N GLU A 123 4.01 26.37 -4.06
CA GLU A 123 3.08 25.76 -3.13
C GLU A 123 1.64 26.03 -3.55
N LEU A 124 0.93 24.97 -3.94
CA LEU A 124 -0.46 25.01 -4.32
C LEU A 124 -1.29 24.17 -3.36
N THR A 125 -2.43 24.69 -2.94
CA THR A 125 -3.42 23.93 -2.20
C THR A 125 -4.06 22.85 -3.09
N LYS A 126 -4.60 21.80 -2.50
CA LYS A 126 -5.29 20.75 -3.27
C LYS A 126 -6.49 21.29 -4.03
N SER A 127 -7.17 22.30 -3.50
CA SER A 127 -8.28 22.99 -4.16
C SER A 127 -7.84 23.73 -5.42
N GLU A 128 -6.73 24.49 -5.34
CA GLU A 128 -6.11 25.14 -6.49
C GLU A 128 -5.66 24.13 -7.54
N ILE A 129 -5.02 23.06 -7.13
CA ILE A 129 -4.63 21.97 -8.02
C ILE A 129 -5.84 21.39 -8.77
N CYS A 130 -6.93 21.11 -8.08
CA CYS A 130 -8.16 20.63 -8.71
C CYS A 130 -8.70 21.65 -9.73
N ALA A 131 -8.63 22.95 -9.43
CA ALA A 131 -9.06 24.01 -10.34
C ALA A 131 -8.18 24.08 -11.60
N ILE A 132 -6.85 24.04 -11.44
CA ILE A 132 -5.86 24.03 -12.53
C ILE A 132 -6.06 22.82 -13.45
N LEU A 133 -6.23 21.65 -12.85
CA LEU A 133 -6.41 20.40 -13.61
C LEU A 133 -7.78 20.29 -14.26
N GLY A 134 -8.80 20.97 -13.73
CA GLY A 134 -10.20 20.83 -14.15
C GLY A 134 -10.78 19.48 -13.74
N VAL A 135 -10.51 19.06 -12.49
CA VAL A 135 -10.98 17.78 -11.94
C VAL A 135 -11.74 17.97 -10.63
N ASP A 136 -12.55 16.99 -10.27
CA ASP A 136 -13.35 17.00 -9.05
C ASP A 136 -12.57 16.50 -7.83
N ALA A 137 -11.61 15.61 -8.06
CA ALA A 137 -10.78 15.05 -7.02
C ALA A 137 -9.34 14.83 -7.47
N VAL A 138 -8.42 14.80 -6.51
CA VAL A 138 -7.01 14.46 -6.75
C VAL A 138 -6.55 13.37 -5.78
N VAL A 139 -5.81 12.42 -6.34
CA VAL A 139 -5.06 11.41 -5.59
C VAL A 139 -3.66 11.95 -5.36
N SER A 140 -3.28 12.14 -4.11
CA SER A 140 -1.92 12.51 -3.71
C SER A 140 -1.30 11.40 -2.90
N SER A 141 0.01 11.18 -3.04
CA SER A 141 0.70 10.13 -2.30
C SER A 141 2.12 10.54 -1.92
N ASN A 142 2.57 9.99 -0.78
CA ASN A 142 3.93 10.09 -0.29
C ASN A 142 4.51 8.69 -0.15
N TYR A 143 5.72 8.48 -0.63
CA TYR A 143 6.45 7.23 -0.49
C TYR A 143 7.77 7.49 0.23
N VAL A 144 7.98 6.74 1.30
CA VAL A 144 9.26 6.73 2.01
C VAL A 144 9.92 5.39 1.75
N MET A 145 11.04 5.43 1.05
CA MET A 145 11.82 4.25 0.67
C MET A 145 13.03 4.12 1.58
N THR A 146 13.22 2.95 2.16
CA THR A 146 14.36 2.67 3.03
C THR A 146 15.06 1.36 2.64
N LYS A 147 16.35 1.28 2.89
CA LYS A 147 17.14 0.04 2.82
C LYS A 147 17.66 -0.29 4.23
N PRO A 148 16.89 -0.98 5.06
CA PRO A 148 17.28 -1.24 6.44
C PRO A 148 18.51 -2.16 6.55
N MET A 149 18.75 -3.02 5.55
CA MET A 149 19.91 -3.94 5.52
C MET A 149 20.53 -4.02 4.12
N PRO A 150 21.86 -3.93 3.97
CA PRO A 150 22.51 -4.17 2.69
C PRO A 150 22.28 -5.60 2.20
N GLN A 151 22.11 -5.76 0.90
CA GLN A 151 21.79 -7.05 0.29
C GLN A 151 22.82 -8.14 0.65
N GLY A 152 24.12 -7.81 0.65
CA GLY A 152 25.18 -8.77 1.02
C GLY A 152 25.09 -9.25 2.45
N VAL A 153 24.71 -8.37 3.39
CA VAL A 153 24.51 -8.73 4.82
C VAL A 153 23.25 -9.57 4.97
N ALA A 154 22.18 -9.26 4.26
CA ALA A 154 20.94 -10.03 4.29
C ALA A 154 21.13 -11.45 3.75
N VAL A 155 21.90 -11.62 2.66
CA VAL A 155 22.28 -12.95 2.14
C VAL A 155 23.11 -13.72 3.15
N ALA A 156 24.13 -13.11 3.74
CA ALA A 156 24.93 -13.77 4.77
C ALA A 156 24.12 -14.16 6.00
N ALA A 157 23.20 -13.29 6.45
CA ALA A 157 22.30 -13.58 7.57
C ALA A 157 21.34 -14.74 7.24
N SER A 158 20.80 -14.80 6.02
CA SER A 158 19.88 -15.87 5.62
C SER A 158 20.57 -17.25 5.54
N VAL A 159 21.84 -17.28 5.11
CA VAL A 159 22.61 -18.52 4.99
C VAL A 159 23.13 -19.03 6.34
N LEU A 160 23.56 -18.09 7.21
CA LEU A 160 24.22 -18.45 8.47
C LEU A 160 23.27 -18.55 9.65
N LEU A 161 22.17 -17.78 9.64
CA LEU A 161 21.29 -17.61 10.80
C LEU A 161 19.85 -18.00 10.52
N ASP A 162 19.55 -18.51 9.30
CA ASP A 162 18.19 -18.78 8.83
C ASP A 162 17.24 -17.56 9.01
N TYR A 163 17.80 -16.35 8.86
CA TYR A 163 17.11 -15.08 9.04
C TYR A 163 16.96 -14.34 7.71
N GLU A 164 15.74 -14.16 7.25
CA GLU A 164 15.44 -13.35 6.06
C GLU A 164 15.45 -11.84 6.41
N GLY A 165 16.62 -11.22 6.25
CA GLY A 165 16.77 -9.78 6.46
C GLY A 165 16.00 -8.96 5.43
N THR A 166 15.28 -7.93 5.89
CA THR A 166 14.59 -6.97 5.02
C THR A 166 15.60 -6.07 4.32
N THR A 167 15.65 -6.10 2.99
CA THR A 167 16.56 -5.27 2.18
C THR A 167 15.92 -4.04 1.59
N ASN A 168 14.62 -4.10 1.33
CA ASN A 168 13.85 -2.99 0.76
C ASN A 168 12.56 -2.81 1.56
N GLU A 169 12.27 -1.57 1.88
CA GLU A 169 11.04 -1.22 2.60
C GLU A 169 10.45 0.04 1.98
N ILE A 170 9.13 0.04 1.77
CA ILE A 170 8.38 1.19 1.26
C ILE A 170 7.22 1.45 2.21
N THR A 171 7.20 2.64 2.79
CA THR A 171 6.01 3.16 3.46
C THR A 171 5.27 4.06 2.49
N ALA A 172 4.00 3.78 2.26
CA ALA A 172 3.13 4.55 1.40
C ALA A 172 1.99 5.17 2.19
N ASP A 173 1.73 6.43 1.92
CA ASP A 173 0.55 7.16 2.37
C ASP A 173 -0.13 7.78 1.16
N MET A 174 -1.38 7.40 0.90
CA MET A 174 -2.18 7.86 -0.24
C MET A 174 -3.45 8.52 0.26
N ASN A 175 -3.81 9.65 -0.33
CA ASN A 175 -4.99 10.40 0.03
C ASN A 175 -5.81 10.73 -1.21
N ILE A 176 -7.14 10.73 -1.09
CA ILE A 176 -8.03 11.31 -2.09
C ILE A 176 -8.72 12.50 -1.47
N TYR A 177 -8.50 13.65 -2.11
CA TYR A 177 -9.11 14.93 -1.75
C TYR A 177 -10.24 15.25 -2.73
N ASP A 178 -11.36 15.71 -2.21
CA ASP A 178 -12.52 16.18 -2.98
C ASP A 178 -12.63 17.69 -2.98
N LYS A 179 -12.71 18.28 -4.18
CA LYS A 179 -12.80 19.73 -4.35
C LYS A 179 -14.08 20.34 -3.78
N LYS A 180 -15.21 19.64 -3.93
CA LYS A 180 -16.53 20.17 -3.54
C LYS A 180 -16.68 20.26 -2.02
N THR A 181 -16.20 19.25 -1.30
CA THR A 181 -16.28 19.19 0.16
C THR A 181 -15.07 19.78 0.86
N ASP A 182 -14.02 20.11 0.10
CA ASP A 182 -12.75 20.69 0.57
C ASP A 182 -12.07 19.82 1.65
N LYS A 183 -12.12 18.49 1.50
CA LYS A 183 -11.53 17.57 2.48
C LYS A 183 -10.98 16.30 1.87
N ILE A 184 -10.08 15.64 2.61
CA ILE A 184 -9.67 14.27 2.34
C ILE A 184 -10.79 13.36 2.82
N PHE A 185 -11.34 12.55 1.93
CA PHE A 185 -12.41 11.60 2.27
C PHE A 185 -11.95 10.14 2.26
N TRP A 186 -10.74 9.88 1.78
CA TRP A 186 -10.11 8.57 1.81
C TRP A 186 -8.61 8.69 2.06
N ASN A 187 -8.09 7.81 2.91
CA ASN A 187 -6.67 7.63 3.13
C ASN A 187 -6.33 6.14 3.19
N TYR A 188 -5.19 5.79 2.65
CA TYR A 188 -4.58 4.48 2.73
C TYR A 188 -3.13 4.63 3.16
N SER A 189 -2.77 3.98 4.27
CA SER A 189 -1.39 3.96 4.76
C SER A 189 -0.96 2.52 4.98
N ASN A 190 0.17 2.16 4.43
CA ASN A 190 0.74 0.83 4.61
C ASN A 190 2.26 0.83 4.43
N LYS A 191 2.88 -0.17 5.06
CA LYS A 191 4.30 -0.44 5.00
C LYS A 191 4.51 -1.81 4.35
N TYR A 192 5.33 -1.85 3.32
CA TYR A 192 5.73 -3.05 2.63
C TYR A 192 7.22 -3.30 2.80
N SER A 193 7.56 -4.53 3.13
CA SER A 193 8.94 -4.96 3.27
C SER A 193 9.19 -6.14 2.33
N GLY A 194 10.35 -6.14 1.69
CA GLY A 194 10.81 -7.23 0.85
C GLY A 194 12.11 -7.82 1.36
N GLY A 195 12.25 -9.15 1.29
CA GLY A 195 13.48 -9.86 1.57
C GLY A 195 14.55 -9.63 0.48
N TRP A 196 15.70 -10.26 0.64
CA TRP A 196 16.84 -10.11 -0.27
C TRP A 196 16.56 -10.56 -1.73
N ARG A 197 15.51 -11.38 -1.95
CA ARG A 197 15.05 -11.81 -3.29
C ARG A 197 14.04 -10.87 -3.92
N SER A 198 13.42 -9.98 -3.15
CA SER A 198 12.41 -9.06 -3.67
C SER A 198 13.08 -7.89 -4.36
N ASN A 199 12.73 -7.67 -5.62
CA ASN A 199 13.13 -6.44 -6.28
C ASN A 199 12.20 -5.28 -5.91
N HIS A 200 12.62 -4.06 -6.21
CA HIS A 200 11.87 -2.86 -5.91
C HIS A 200 10.49 -2.83 -6.61
N SER A 201 10.44 -3.24 -7.88
CA SER A 201 9.21 -3.26 -8.66
C SER A 201 8.15 -4.19 -8.08
N ASP A 202 8.53 -5.37 -7.56
CA ASP A 202 7.59 -6.32 -6.96
C ASP A 202 6.91 -5.73 -5.71
N ILE A 203 7.68 -4.98 -4.91
CA ILE A 203 7.16 -4.32 -3.71
C ILE A 203 6.18 -3.23 -4.10
N VAL A 204 6.53 -2.39 -5.09
CA VAL A 204 5.67 -1.32 -5.62
C VAL A 204 4.38 -1.90 -6.19
N GLU A 205 4.49 -2.93 -7.04
CA GLU A 205 3.31 -3.59 -7.62
C GLU A 205 2.38 -4.15 -6.55
N ASN A 206 2.92 -4.88 -5.57
CA ASN A 206 2.13 -5.45 -4.48
C ASN A 206 1.42 -4.37 -3.65
N LEU A 207 2.12 -3.28 -3.33
CA LEU A 207 1.58 -2.14 -2.61
C LEU A 207 0.41 -1.51 -3.37
N LEU A 208 0.62 -1.16 -4.64
CA LEU A 208 -0.38 -0.46 -5.46
C LEU A 208 -1.56 -1.36 -5.81
N ARG A 209 -1.32 -2.65 -6.07
CA ARG A 209 -2.38 -3.65 -6.25
C ARG A 209 -3.28 -3.73 -5.02
N ASN A 210 -2.73 -3.71 -3.82
CA ASN A 210 -3.51 -3.77 -2.58
C ASN A 210 -4.21 -2.45 -2.27
N ALA A 211 -3.54 -1.31 -2.46
CA ALA A 211 -4.13 0.01 -2.30
C ALA A 211 -5.33 0.20 -3.24
N SER A 212 -5.18 -0.17 -4.52
CA SER A 212 -6.24 -0.04 -5.52
C SER A 212 -7.50 -0.86 -5.20
N LYS A 213 -7.36 -1.98 -4.46
CA LYS A 213 -8.51 -2.77 -3.99
C LYS A 213 -9.30 -2.10 -2.86
N LYS A 214 -8.68 -1.15 -2.17
CA LYS A 214 -9.23 -0.46 -1.01
C LYS A 214 -9.73 0.95 -1.34
N MET A 215 -9.51 1.41 -2.58
CA MET A 215 -9.98 2.72 -2.99
C MET A 215 -11.51 2.79 -3.05
N PRO A 216 -12.10 3.98 -2.85
CA PRO A 216 -13.55 4.14 -2.69
C PRO A 216 -14.35 4.01 -3.98
N TYR A 217 -13.69 4.07 -5.15
CA TYR A 217 -14.36 4.00 -6.43
C TYR A 217 -14.77 2.56 -6.77
N GLY A 218 -16.06 2.38 -7.09
CA GLY A 218 -16.63 1.07 -7.37
C GLY A 218 -16.91 0.21 -6.14
N ALA A 219 -16.89 0.78 -4.94
CA ALA A 219 -17.46 0.12 -3.77
C ALA A 219 -18.93 -0.21 -4.05
N LYS A 220 -19.29 -1.49 -3.99
CA LYS A 220 -20.69 -1.91 -4.17
C LYS A 220 -21.54 -1.20 -3.11
N LYS A 221 -22.64 -0.59 -3.58
CA LYS A 221 -23.69 -0.04 -2.73
C LYS A 221 -24.29 -1.13 -1.84
#